data_24328f70407290b04b72c71df898bd87
#
_entry.id   24328f70407290b04b72c71df898bd87
#
_cell.length_a   1.000
_cell.length_b   1.000
_cell.length_c   1.000
_cell.angle_alpha   90.00
_cell.angle_beta   90.00
_cell.angle_gamma   90.00
#
_symmetry.space_group_name_H-M   'P 1'
#
loop_
_entity.id
_entity.type
_entity.pdbx_description
1 polymer ?
#
loop_
_entity_poly.entity_id
_entity_poly.type
_entity_poly.pdbx_seq_one_letter_code
_entity_poly.pdbx_strand_id
1 'polypeptide(L)'
;MIGGGQAGLATAFYLLRAGVSTIVVDNQEAPGGAWRHAWPSLTLFSPANASNLPGMMMASYPGFPPAEHVVNYFSRYEQRYDIPVQRPVEIVTVTELNDGFVAEDSEGKQWQSRSVVAATGTWSAPFVPYYPGEFSGQQWHSAHYPGPEPFVGDRIAVVGGANSGAQIAAELTKVGDVTWYTQGEPRFMPDNVDGRVLFRRNRERLRAMQSGEEDPGPESALGDIVVVDSVKEARDSGELQSHPMFSSLDEVDADHLIWCTGFRPAVGPFRSLMHGLTPEVDGLFPVGYGEALGPGSATITGVAPFAKEAARKAAERVGKTIR
;
A
#
# COMPACT_ATOMS: atom_id res chain seq x y z
N MET A 1 14.79 -3.68 10.90
CA MET A 1 13.50 -3.50 10.17
C MET A 1 13.77 -3.24 8.71
N ILE A 2 13.02 -3.83 7.81
CA ILE A 2 13.21 -3.68 6.36
C ILE A 2 11.97 -3.01 5.77
N GLY A 3 12.15 -1.77 5.30
CA GLY A 3 11.13 -0.85 4.79
C GLY A 3 10.83 0.30 5.75
N GLY A 4 10.99 1.55 5.26
CA GLY A 4 10.76 2.82 5.96
C GLY A 4 9.43 3.50 5.61
N GLY A 5 8.44 2.73 5.14
CA GLY A 5 7.06 3.20 4.93
C GLY A 5 6.24 3.20 6.23
N GLN A 6 4.93 3.42 6.10
CA GLN A 6 4.01 3.53 7.25
C GLN A 6 4.10 2.37 8.24
N ALA A 7 4.27 1.13 7.75
CA ALA A 7 4.34 -0.07 8.60
C ALA A 7 5.65 -0.12 9.39
N GLY A 8 6.77 0.17 8.74
CA GLY A 8 8.07 0.26 9.38
C GLY A 8 8.13 1.37 10.42
N LEU A 9 7.70 2.57 10.07
CA LEU A 9 7.70 3.72 10.98
C LEU A 9 6.81 3.49 12.21
N ALA A 10 5.60 2.94 12.02
CA ALA A 10 4.71 2.60 13.14
C ALA A 10 5.32 1.55 14.06
N THR A 11 6.00 0.54 13.51
CA THR A 11 6.66 -0.50 14.31
C THR A 11 7.89 0.04 15.04
N ALA A 12 8.70 0.89 14.37
CA ALA A 12 9.87 1.55 14.98
C ALA A 12 9.46 2.39 16.18
N PHE A 13 8.37 3.15 16.07
CA PHE A 13 7.83 3.95 17.17
C PHE A 13 7.62 3.11 18.44
N TYR A 14 6.99 1.95 18.33
CA TYR A 14 6.75 1.09 19.49
C TYR A 14 8.03 0.47 20.04
N LEU A 15 8.94 0.01 19.18
CA LEU A 15 10.21 -0.60 19.59
C LEU A 15 11.12 0.40 20.30
N LEU A 16 11.30 1.60 19.76
CA LEU A 16 12.13 2.65 20.35
C LEU A 16 11.58 3.09 21.71
N ARG A 17 10.26 3.23 21.84
CA ARG A 17 9.63 3.55 23.14
C ARG A 17 9.82 2.44 24.19
N ALA A 18 9.99 1.20 23.78
CA ALA A 18 10.32 0.09 24.67
C ALA A 18 11.83 -0.04 24.98
N GLY A 19 12.64 0.87 24.45
CA GLY A 19 14.10 0.84 24.61
C GLY A 19 14.76 -0.34 23.88
N VAL A 20 14.15 -0.81 22.78
CA VAL A 20 14.74 -1.83 21.91
C VAL A 20 15.66 -1.13 20.92
N SER A 21 16.92 -1.60 20.86
CA SER A 21 17.86 -1.15 19.82
C SER A 21 17.33 -1.55 18.45
N THR A 22 16.99 -0.55 17.65
CA THR A 22 16.26 -0.72 16.40
C THR A 22 16.94 0.06 15.28
N ILE A 23 17.05 -0.54 14.10
CA ILE A 23 17.45 0.12 12.87
C ILE A 23 16.39 -0.14 11.79
N VAL A 24 16.14 0.85 10.96
CA VAL A 24 15.31 0.73 9.76
C VAL A 24 16.23 0.85 8.54
N VAL A 25 16.14 -0.10 7.62
CA VAL A 25 16.79 -0.03 6.30
C VAL A 25 15.70 0.14 5.25
N ASP A 26 15.89 1.07 4.32
CA ASP A 26 14.88 1.44 3.34
C ASP A 26 15.53 1.72 1.98
N ASN A 27 14.96 1.17 0.92
CA ASN A 27 15.51 1.31 -0.44
C ASN A 27 15.19 2.67 -1.09
N GLN A 28 14.39 3.50 -0.43
CA GLN A 28 14.10 4.85 -0.91
C GLN A 28 15.27 5.79 -0.62
N GLU A 29 15.40 6.85 -1.42
CA GLU A 29 16.41 7.89 -1.20
C GLU A 29 16.02 8.87 -0.09
N ALA A 30 14.72 8.96 0.22
CA ALA A 30 14.18 9.90 1.20
C ALA A 30 12.92 9.36 1.88
N PRO A 31 12.43 9.96 3.01
CA PRO A 31 11.20 9.58 3.68
C PRO A 31 9.97 9.61 2.78
N GLY A 32 8.96 8.79 3.10
CA GLY A 32 7.67 8.78 2.42
C GLY A 32 7.22 7.42 1.89
N GLY A 33 8.12 6.44 1.78
CA GLY A 33 7.80 5.10 1.28
C GLY A 33 7.12 5.16 -0.09
N ALA A 34 6.09 4.34 -0.30
CA ALA A 34 5.34 4.27 -1.57
C ALA A 34 4.65 5.59 -1.98
N TRP A 35 4.36 6.49 -1.04
CA TRP A 35 3.74 7.79 -1.32
C TRP A 35 4.60 8.71 -2.17
N ARG A 36 5.90 8.51 -2.21
CA ARG A 36 6.83 9.22 -3.11
C ARG A 36 6.59 8.96 -4.58
N HIS A 37 5.95 7.85 -4.90
CA HIS A 37 5.69 7.35 -6.26
C HIS A 37 4.21 7.45 -6.65
N ALA A 38 3.41 8.09 -5.83
CA ALA A 38 2.00 8.34 -6.14
C ALA A 38 1.90 9.24 -7.37
N TRP A 39 0.93 8.97 -8.24
CA TRP A 39 0.68 9.86 -9.38
C TRP A 39 0.19 11.24 -8.90
N PRO A 40 0.39 12.30 -9.69
CA PRO A 40 0.23 13.69 -9.22
C PRO A 40 -1.14 14.04 -8.60
N SER A 41 -2.22 13.47 -9.14
CA SER A 41 -3.59 13.74 -8.66
C SER A 41 -4.04 12.83 -7.51
N LEU A 42 -3.22 11.85 -7.09
CA LEU A 42 -3.59 10.93 -6.02
C LEU A 42 -3.71 11.65 -4.67
N THR A 43 -4.88 11.52 -4.07
CA THR A 43 -5.12 11.96 -2.69
C THR A 43 -5.43 10.78 -1.78
N LEU A 44 -5.34 11.00 -0.47
CA LEU A 44 -6.06 10.14 0.47
C LEU A 44 -7.58 10.22 0.16
N PHE A 45 -8.30 9.19 0.56
CA PHE A 45 -9.78 9.20 0.58
C PHE A 45 -10.31 9.39 2.01
N SER A 46 -9.52 10.04 2.86
CA SER A 46 -9.84 10.35 4.25
C SER A 46 -9.18 11.67 4.66
N PRO A 47 -9.82 12.46 5.54
CA PRO A 47 -9.21 13.69 6.03
C PRO A 47 -7.96 13.42 6.88
N ALA A 48 -7.08 14.41 6.97
CA ALA A 48 -5.80 14.32 7.69
C ALA A 48 -5.95 13.81 9.14
N ASN A 49 -6.96 14.28 9.87
CA ASN A 49 -7.19 13.88 11.26
C ASN A 49 -7.62 12.41 11.45
N ALA A 50 -8.00 11.73 10.37
CA ALA A 50 -8.32 10.30 10.37
C ALA A 50 -7.16 9.42 9.84
N SER A 51 -6.04 10.02 9.43
CA SER A 51 -4.94 9.35 8.71
C SER A 51 -3.62 9.47 9.48
N ASN A 52 -3.56 8.88 10.68
CA ASN A 52 -2.46 9.10 11.62
C ASN A 52 -1.68 7.82 11.91
N LEU A 53 -0.35 7.95 11.99
CA LEU A 53 0.52 6.98 12.64
C LEU A 53 0.43 7.12 14.18
N PRO A 54 0.85 6.10 14.95
CA PRO A 54 0.85 6.14 16.41
C PRO A 54 1.62 7.34 16.96
N GLY A 55 1.03 8.05 17.91
CA GLY A 55 1.71 9.12 18.67
C GLY A 55 1.80 10.48 18.01
N MET A 56 1.49 10.63 16.72
CA MET A 56 1.54 11.93 16.04
C MET A 56 0.36 12.10 15.08
N MET A 57 -0.37 13.19 15.22
CA MET A 57 -1.42 13.55 14.27
C MET A 57 -0.81 14.15 12.99
N MET A 58 -1.41 13.84 11.86
CA MET A 58 -1.13 14.49 10.59
C MET A 58 -1.59 15.97 10.68
N ALA A 59 -0.81 16.87 10.11
CA ALA A 59 -1.16 18.29 10.08
C ALA A 59 -2.49 18.48 9.32
N SER A 60 -3.29 19.44 9.77
CA SER A 60 -4.59 19.74 9.14
C SER A 60 -4.42 20.08 7.67
N TYR A 61 -5.34 19.57 6.84
CA TYR A 61 -5.42 19.84 5.42
C TYR A 61 -6.89 20.01 5.02
N PRO A 62 -7.25 20.98 4.19
CA PRO A 62 -8.63 21.14 3.69
C PRO A 62 -8.96 20.00 2.71
N GLY A 63 -10.05 19.25 2.96
CA GLY A 63 -10.41 18.08 2.15
C GLY A 63 -9.50 16.87 2.39
N PHE A 64 -9.20 16.14 1.32
CA PHE A 64 -8.34 14.97 1.36
C PHE A 64 -6.89 15.34 1.01
N PRO A 65 -5.91 14.99 1.88
CA PRO A 65 -4.51 15.30 1.66
C PRO A 65 -3.93 14.66 0.39
N PRO A 66 -3.13 15.40 -0.41
CA PRO A 66 -2.38 14.83 -1.52
C PRO A 66 -1.17 14.02 -1.00
N ALA A 67 -0.57 13.25 -1.90
CA ALA A 67 0.58 12.40 -1.57
C ALA A 67 1.75 13.17 -0.94
N GLU A 68 2.05 14.38 -1.42
CA GLU A 68 3.10 15.24 -0.86
C GLU A 68 2.87 15.55 0.63
N HIS A 69 1.62 15.78 1.04
CA HIS A 69 1.29 16.01 2.44
C HIS A 69 1.59 14.79 3.31
N VAL A 70 1.36 13.57 2.78
CA VAL A 70 1.69 12.31 3.45
C VAL A 70 3.21 12.11 3.54
N VAL A 71 3.95 12.39 2.47
CA VAL A 71 5.42 12.34 2.45
C VAL A 71 6.01 13.28 3.49
N ASN A 72 5.53 14.52 3.55
CA ASN A 72 5.94 15.50 4.56
C ASN A 72 5.60 15.04 5.98
N TYR A 73 4.44 14.41 6.18
CA TYR A 73 4.05 13.85 7.47
C TYR A 73 5.00 12.73 7.91
N PHE A 74 5.38 11.80 7.03
CA PHE A 74 6.32 10.72 7.35
C PHE A 74 7.73 11.24 7.63
N SER A 75 8.20 12.24 6.89
CA SER A 75 9.47 12.90 7.16
C SER A 75 9.51 13.51 8.55
N ARG A 76 8.46 14.25 8.94
CA ARG A 76 8.32 14.84 10.28
C ARG A 76 8.17 13.77 11.37
N TYR A 77 7.56 12.64 11.05
CA TYR A 77 7.41 11.53 11.97
C TYR A 77 8.77 10.90 12.30
N GLU A 78 9.59 10.64 11.30
CA GLU A 78 10.97 10.14 11.48
C GLU A 78 11.79 11.08 12.35
N GLN A 79 11.76 12.37 12.05
CA GLN A 79 12.49 13.40 12.81
C GLN A 79 11.99 13.49 14.26
N ARG A 80 10.67 13.49 14.47
CA ARG A 80 10.09 13.65 15.82
C ARG A 80 10.47 12.53 16.78
N TYR A 81 10.61 11.31 16.25
CA TYR A 81 10.88 10.12 17.06
C TYR A 81 12.31 9.62 16.92
N ASP A 82 13.19 10.39 16.29
CA ASP A 82 14.60 10.04 16.05
C ASP A 82 14.75 8.61 15.51
N ILE A 83 13.89 8.23 14.54
CA ILE A 83 13.91 6.87 13.97
C ILE A 83 15.18 6.69 13.14
N PRO A 84 16.06 5.73 13.47
CA PRO A 84 17.33 5.56 12.78
C PRO A 84 17.11 4.83 11.44
N VAL A 85 16.80 5.57 10.39
CA VAL A 85 16.62 5.04 9.04
C VAL A 85 17.90 5.19 8.22
N GLN A 86 18.37 4.09 7.65
CA GLN A 86 19.48 4.08 6.68
C GLN A 86 18.89 4.00 5.27
N ARG A 87 19.30 4.92 4.39
CA ARG A 87 18.86 5.07 3.00
C ARG A 87 20.03 5.51 2.08
N PRO A 88 20.03 5.15 0.80
CA PRO A 88 19.25 4.02 0.26
C PRO A 88 19.91 2.70 0.65
N VAL A 89 19.11 1.71 1.02
CA VAL A 89 19.58 0.35 1.32
C VAL A 89 18.57 -0.66 0.78
N GLU A 90 18.94 -1.39 -0.26
CA GLU A 90 18.11 -2.44 -0.86
C GLU A 90 18.50 -3.81 -0.32
N ILE A 91 17.74 -4.35 0.62
CA ILE A 91 17.93 -5.71 1.10
C ILE A 91 17.44 -6.70 0.05
N VAL A 92 18.33 -7.59 -0.36
CA VAL A 92 18.06 -8.62 -1.38
C VAL A 92 17.81 -9.99 -0.77
N THR A 93 18.36 -10.27 0.42
CA THR A 93 18.13 -11.53 1.10
C THR A 93 18.16 -11.38 2.63
N VAL A 94 17.39 -12.23 3.28
CA VAL A 94 17.42 -12.43 4.75
C VAL A 94 17.59 -13.92 5.00
N THR A 95 18.54 -14.28 5.84
CA THR A 95 18.79 -15.67 6.24
C THR A 95 18.74 -15.80 7.75
N GLU A 96 18.24 -16.94 8.23
CA GLU A 96 18.29 -17.29 9.66
C GLU A 96 19.71 -17.71 10.06
N LEU A 97 20.16 -17.28 11.20
CA LEU A 97 21.46 -17.62 11.75
C LEU A 97 21.33 -17.90 13.26
N ASN A 98 21.46 -19.18 13.67
CA ASN A 98 21.41 -19.67 15.06
C ASN A 98 20.28 -19.02 15.91
N ASP A 99 20.53 -17.85 16.52
CA ASP A 99 19.58 -17.11 17.37
C ASP A 99 19.24 -15.73 16.78
N GLY A 100 19.11 -15.63 15.47
CA GLY A 100 18.80 -14.36 14.81
C GLY A 100 18.80 -14.43 13.30
N PHE A 101 19.10 -13.30 12.68
CA PHE A 101 19.03 -13.11 11.23
C PHE A 101 20.21 -12.31 10.73
N VAL A 102 20.59 -12.59 9.49
CA VAL A 102 21.44 -11.73 8.66
C VAL A 102 20.62 -11.23 7.50
N ALA A 103 20.52 -9.91 7.37
CA ALA A 103 20.01 -9.24 6.17
C ALA A 103 21.20 -8.75 5.34
N GLU A 104 21.18 -8.99 4.04
CA GLU A 104 22.23 -8.57 3.10
C GLU A 104 21.62 -7.67 2.01
N ASP A 105 22.30 -6.57 1.72
CA ASP A 105 21.91 -5.68 0.62
C ASP A 105 22.54 -6.08 -0.72
N SER A 106 22.17 -5.34 -1.76
CA SER A 106 22.66 -5.54 -3.13
C SER A 106 24.18 -5.31 -3.30
N GLU A 107 24.83 -4.65 -2.32
CA GLU A 107 26.28 -4.38 -2.31
C GLU A 107 27.06 -5.39 -1.45
N GLY A 108 26.36 -6.34 -0.81
CA GLY A 108 26.96 -7.36 0.07
C GLY A 108 27.19 -6.88 1.50
N LYS A 109 26.71 -5.71 1.88
CA LYS A 109 26.74 -5.25 3.27
C LYS A 109 25.70 -5.99 4.11
N GLN A 110 26.06 -6.33 5.33
CA GLN A 110 25.24 -7.18 6.19
C GLN A 110 24.83 -6.47 7.49
N TRP A 111 23.64 -6.78 7.94
CA TRP A 111 23.08 -6.41 9.25
C TRP A 111 22.68 -7.66 10.00
N GLN A 112 23.10 -7.77 11.24
CA GLN A 112 22.70 -8.87 12.13
C GLN A 112 21.66 -8.37 13.15
N SER A 113 20.66 -9.19 13.42
CA SER A 113 19.60 -8.87 14.38
C SER A 113 18.98 -10.12 15.00
N ARG A 114 18.40 -10.00 16.19
CA ARG A 114 17.62 -11.08 16.81
C ARG A 114 16.21 -11.22 16.23
N SER A 115 15.70 -10.17 15.63
CA SER A 115 14.38 -10.16 15.00
C SER A 115 14.38 -9.31 13.76
N VAL A 116 13.56 -9.69 12.78
CA VAL A 116 13.33 -8.92 11.57
C VAL A 116 11.84 -8.58 11.44
N VAL A 117 11.54 -7.31 11.18
CA VAL A 117 10.21 -6.90 10.76
C VAL A 117 10.24 -6.67 9.26
N ALA A 118 9.45 -7.47 8.53
CA ALA A 118 9.23 -7.31 7.09
C ALA A 118 8.14 -6.26 6.88
N ALA A 119 8.53 -5.07 6.39
CA ALA A 119 7.65 -3.93 6.15
C ALA A 119 7.86 -3.33 4.75
N THR A 120 8.24 -4.18 3.78
CA THR A 120 8.59 -3.80 2.40
C THR A 120 7.40 -3.39 1.55
N GLY A 121 6.18 -3.59 2.05
CA GLY A 121 4.95 -3.20 1.36
C GLY A 121 4.70 -3.98 0.07
N THR A 122 4.08 -3.31 -0.90
CA THR A 122 3.65 -3.94 -2.16
C THR A 122 4.11 -3.16 -3.40
N TRP A 123 4.49 -1.89 -3.25
CA TRP A 123 4.77 -0.96 -4.34
C TRP A 123 5.79 -1.49 -5.36
N SER A 124 6.88 -2.11 -4.91
CA SER A 124 7.94 -2.67 -5.77
C SER A 124 7.57 -3.99 -6.45
N ALA A 125 6.33 -4.47 -6.28
CA ALA A 125 5.82 -5.70 -6.88
C ALA A 125 4.48 -5.47 -7.61
N PRO A 126 4.43 -4.60 -8.64
CA PRO A 126 3.25 -4.40 -9.46
C PRO A 126 2.88 -5.72 -10.14
N PHE A 127 1.57 -5.98 -10.26
CA PHE A 127 1.07 -7.20 -10.87
C PHE A 127 0.43 -6.92 -12.22
N VAL A 128 0.98 -7.52 -13.27
CA VAL A 128 0.39 -7.53 -14.62
C VAL A 128 -0.04 -8.97 -14.91
N PRO A 129 -1.34 -9.22 -15.19
CA PRO A 129 -1.79 -10.54 -15.57
C PRO A 129 -1.30 -10.92 -16.98
N TYR A 130 -1.13 -12.21 -17.20
CA TYR A 130 -0.81 -12.71 -18.54
C TYR A 130 -2.08 -12.77 -19.40
N TYR A 131 -2.01 -12.20 -20.60
CA TYR A 131 -2.97 -12.37 -21.68
C TYR A 131 -2.26 -12.82 -22.95
N PRO A 132 -2.87 -13.70 -23.76
CA PRO A 132 -2.33 -14.06 -25.07
C PRO A 132 -2.40 -12.87 -26.03
N GLY A 133 -1.69 -12.99 -27.18
CA GLY A 133 -1.66 -11.96 -28.20
C GLY A 133 -0.59 -10.90 -27.98
N GLU A 134 -0.55 -9.90 -28.85
CA GLU A 134 0.40 -8.80 -28.81
C GLU A 134 -0.35 -7.46 -28.76
N PHE A 135 0.16 -6.55 -27.97
CA PHE A 135 -0.28 -5.15 -27.95
C PHE A 135 0.79 -4.27 -28.58
N SER A 136 0.42 -3.58 -29.64
CA SER A 136 1.39 -2.75 -30.42
C SER A 136 1.68 -1.38 -29.81
N GLY A 137 0.81 -0.91 -28.89
CA GLY A 137 0.96 0.36 -28.20
C GLY A 137 1.88 0.30 -26.98
N GLN A 138 1.89 1.38 -26.20
CA GLN A 138 2.68 1.45 -24.97
C GLN A 138 1.91 0.89 -23.78
N GLN A 139 2.55 0.01 -23.01
CA GLN A 139 1.99 -0.54 -21.78
C GLN A 139 2.52 0.18 -20.55
N TRP A 140 1.64 0.44 -19.60
CA TRP A 140 1.89 1.10 -18.32
C TRP A 140 1.32 0.26 -17.17
N HIS A 141 1.82 0.49 -15.97
CA HIS A 141 1.13 0.06 -14.74
C HIS A 141 0.77 1.30 -13.91
N SER A 142 -0.31 1.26 -13.15
CA SER A 142 -0.72 2.36 -12.26
C SER A 142 0.38 2.81 -11.29
N ALA A 143 1.35 1.92 -10.99
CA ALA A 143 2.56 2.25 -10.23
C ALA A 143 3.42 3.34 -10.89
N HIS A 144 3.38 3.45 -12.20
CA HIS A 144 4.21 4.34 -13.01
C HIS A 144 3.38 5.28 -13.89
N TYR A 145 2.10 5.47 -13.54
CA TYR A 145 1.23 6.41 -14.22
C TYR A 145 1.69 7.85 -13.92
N PRO A 146 2.12 8.61 -14.94
CA PRO A 146 2.77 9.91 -14.74
C PRO A 146 1.78 11.08 -14.58
N GLY A 147 0.48 10.85 -14.75
CA GLY A 147 -0.55 11.87 -14.92
C GLY A 147 -1.08 11.90 -16.35
N PRO A 148 -2.08 12.74 -16.64
CA PRO A 148 -2.81 12.69 -17.91
C PRO A 148 -2.06 13.28 -19.12
N GLU A 149 -1.03 14.10 -18.92
CA GLU A 149 -0.38 14.87 -19.99
C GLU A 149 0.15 14.03 -21.16
N PRO A 150 0.79 12.86 -20.95
CA PRO A 150 1.27 12.03 -22.05
C PRO A 150 0.19 11.37 -22.91
N PHE A 151 -1.08 11.44 -22.49
CA PHE A 151 -2.19 10.72 -23.09
C PHE A 151 -3.18 11.62 -23.84
N VAL A 152 -2.86 12.91 -23.99
CA VAL A 152 -3.75 13.91 -24.57
C VAL A 152 -4.03 13.60 -26.05
N GLY A 153 -5.30 13.33 -26.37
CA GLY A 153 -5.78 13.05 -27.73
C GLY A 153 -5.63 11.60 -28.18
N ASP A 154 -5.05 10.73 -27.34
CA ASP A 154 -4.82 9.33 -27.67
C ASP A 154 -5.98 8.42 -27.21
N ARG A 155 -5.98 7.18 -27.72
CA ARG A 155 -6.89 6.11 -27.30
C ARG A 155 -6.24 5.33 -26.15
N ILE A 156 -6.93 5.25 -25.04
CA ILE A 156 -6.38 4.69 -23.81
C ILE A 156 -7.26 3.52 -23.30
N ALA A 157 -6.66 2.36 -23.14
CA ALA A 157 -7.26 1.23 -22.45
C ALA A 157 -6.83 1.24 -20.98
N VAL A 158 -7.78 1.32 -20.05
CA VAL A 158 -7.54 1.20 -18.61
C VAL A 158 -8.11 -0.11 -18.10
N VAL A 159 -7.31 -0.94 -17.43
CA VAL A 159 -7.70 -2.28 -16.97
C VAL A 159 -7.73 -2.35 -15.45
N GLY A 160 -8.91 -2.61 -14.89
CA GLY A 160 -9.10 -2.83 -13.46
C GLY A 160 -10.31 -2.10 -12.87
N GLY A 161 -11.15 -2.84 -12.15
CA GLY A 161 -12.45 -2.40 -11.62
C GLY A 161 -12.41 -1.92 -10.16
N ALA A 162 -11.24 -1.49 -9.63
CA ALA A 162 -11.09 -0.96 -8.28
C ALA A 162 -10.65 0.52 -8.29
N ASN A 163 -10.30 1.06 -7.11
CA ASN A 163 -10.00 2.49 -6.92
C ASN A 163 -9.06 3.09 -7.97
N SER A 164 -7.89 2.46 -8.22
CA SER A 164 -6.91 3.01 -9.17
C SER A 164 -7.45 3.04 -10.60
N GLY A 165 -8.15 1.98 -11.04
CA GLY A 165 -8.75 1.92 -12.37
C GLY A 165 -9.79 3.01 -12.56
N ALA A 166 -10.72 3.16 -11.61
CA ALA A 166 -11.76 4.18 -11.68
C ALA A 166 -11.19 5.62 -11.66
N GLN A 167 -10.20 5.89 -10.79
CA GLN A 167 -9.61 7.23 -10.67
C GLN A 167 -8.81 7.62 -11.91
N ILE A 168 -7.98 6.70 -12.43
CA ILE A 168 -7.16 6.94 -13.62
C ILE A 168 -8.05 7.05 -14.86
N ALA A 169 -9.05 6.16 -15.02
CA ALA A 169 -10.00 6.27 -16.13
C ALA A 169 -10.76 7.60 -16.08
N ALA A 170 -11.30 7.99 -14.92
CA ALA A 170 -12.02 9.27 -14.75
C ALA A 170 -11.15 10.50 -15.01
N GLU A 171 -9.86 10.46 -14.73
CA GLU A 171 -8.93 11.54 -15.05
C GLU A 171 -8.67 11.60 -16.56
N LEU A 172 -8.49 10.46 -17.20
CA LEU A 172 -8.13 10.34 -18.60
C LEU A 172 -9.29 10.64 -19.56
N THR A 173 -10.56 10.44 -19.16
CA THR A 173 -11.73 10.85 -19.99
C THR A 173 -11.74 12.34 -20.31
N LYS A 174 -11.05 13.15 -19.52
CA LYS A 174 -10.94 14.61 -19.75
C LYS A 174 -9.94 14.98 -20.85
N VAL A 175 -9.08 14.07 -21.28
CA VAL A 175 -7.96 14.36 -22.19
C VAL A 175 -7.86 13.45 -23.40
N GLY A 176 -8.45 12.24 -23.37
CA GLY A 176 -8.37 11.25 -24.44
C GLY A 176 -9.61 10.37 -24.55
N ASP A 177 -9.57 9.43 -25.47
CA ASP A 177 -10.63 8.43 -25.68
C ASP A 177 -10.36 7.20 -24.83
N VAL A 178 -11.17 6.98 -23.79
CA VAL A 178 -10.90 5.96 -22.75
C VAL A 178 -11.86 4.77 -22.89
N THR A 179 -11.28 3.58 -23.02
CA THR A 179 -11.99 2.32 -22.83
C THR A 179 -11.59 1.71 -21.49
N TRP A 180 -12.53 1.65 -20.54
CA TRP A 180 -12.28 1.11 -19.21
C TRP A 180 -12.72 -0.36 -19.10
N TYR A 181 -11.77 -1.29 -19.03
CA TYR A 181 -12.01 -2.74 -18.96
C TYR A 181 -12.11 -3.24 -17.52
N THR A 182 -13.20 -3.96 -17.21
CA THR A 182 -13.43 -4.53 -15.86
C THR A 182 -13.93 -5.98 -15.97
N GLN A 183 -13.63 -6.81 -14.95
CA GLN A 183 -14.10 -8.21 -14.90
C GLN A 183 -15.61 -8.36 -14.62
N GLY A 184 -16.30 -7.30 -14.29
CA GLY A 184 -17.73 -7.25 -14.01
C GLY A 184 -18.18 -5.82 -13.80
N GLU A 185 -19.44 -5.61 -13.49
CA GLU A 185 -19.99 -4.28 -13.20
C GLU A 185 -19.21 -3.61 -12.08
N PRO A 186 -18.71 -2.36 -12.26
CA PRO A 186 -18.02 -1.63 -11.21
C PRO A 186 -18.93 -1.38 -10.01
N ARG A 187 -18.46 -1.72 -8.83
CA ARG A 187 -19.22 -1.57 -7.58
C ARG A 187 -18.76 -0.32 -6.84
N PHE A 188 -19.43 0.79 -7.09
CA PHE A 188 -19.19 2.04 -6.39
C PHE A 188 -19.72 1.95 -4.95
N MET A 189 -18.94 2.41 -4.00
CA MET A 189 -19.42 2.62 -2.63
C MET A 189 -20.44 3.78 -2.62
N PRO A 190 -21.34 3.85 -1.64
CA PRO A 190 -22.18 5.03 -1.46
C PRO A 190 -21.35 6.33 -1.38
N ASP A 191 -21.83 7.41 -2.00
CA ASP A 191 -21.09 8.69 -2.12
C ASP A 191 -20.66 9.31 -0.77
N ASN A 192 -21.29 8.93 0.32
CA ASN A 192 -20.95 9.38 1.67
C ASN A 192 -19.95 8.47 2.40
N VAL A 193 -19.44 7.42 1.74
CA VAL A 193 -18.43 6.52 2.29
C VAL A 193 -17.04 7.04 1.94
N ASP A 194 -16.28 7.41 2.96
CA ASP A 194 -14.87 7.75 2.88
C ASP A 194 -14.04 6.87 3.83
N GLY A 195 -12.74 7.14 3.92
CA GLY A 195 -11.84 6.38 4.77
C GLY A 195 -12.24 6.34 6.24
N ARG A 196 -12.98 7.33 6.76
CA ARG A 196 -13.47 7.31 8.16
C ARG A 196 -14.43 6.17 8.40
N VAL A 197 -15.31 5.89 7.45
CA VAL A 197 -16.26 4.77 7.51
C VAL A 197 -15.50 3.45 7.41
N LEU A 198 -14.57 3.34 6.44
CA LEU A 198 -13.77 2.14 6.22
C LEU A 198 -12.88 1.82 7.44
N PHE A 199 -12.19 2.82 7.99
CA PHE A 199 -11.34 2.61 9.19
C PHE A 199 -12.14 2.23 10.43
N ARG A 200 -13.37 2.71 10.58
CA ARG A 200 -14.28 2.28 11.65
C ARG A 200 -14.65 0.82 11.46
N ARG A 201 -15.09 0.43 10.27
CA ARG A 201 -15.45 -0.95 9.93
C ARG A 201 -14.29 -1.91 10.18
N ASN A 202 -13.07 -1.55 9.75
CA ASN A 202 -11.88 -2.35 10.00
C ASN A 202 -11.58 -2.54 11.48
N ARG A 203 -11.77 -1.49 12.30
CA ARG A 203 -11.62 -1.62 13.75
C ARG A 203 -12.68 -2.51 14.38
N GLU A 204 -13.91 -2.45 13.90
CA GLU A 204 -15.00 -3.32 14.35
C GLU A 204 -14.71 -4.78 13.97
N ARG A 205 -14.29 -5.03 12.74
CA ARG A 205 -13.85 -6.35 12.29
C ARG A 205 -12.70 -6.92 13.13
N LEU A 206 -11.66 -6.11 13.34
CA LEU A 206 -10.53 -6.54 14.15
C LEU A 206 -10.93 -6.90 15.59
N ARG A 207 -11.86 -6.13 16.19
CA ARG A 207 -12.42 -6.45 17.51
C ARG A 207 -13.21 -7.76 17.48
N ALA A 208 -14.10 -7.91 16.52
CA ALA A 208 -14.91 -9.12 16.35
C ALA A 208 -14.02 -10.37 16.25
N MET A 209 -12.97 -10.31 15.43
CA MET A 209 -11.98 -11.39 15.28
C MET A 209 -11.26 -11.71 16.62
N GLN A 210 -10.99 -10.71 17.46
CA GLN A 210 -10.30 -10.87 18.74
C GLN A 210 -11.22 -11.36 19.87
N SER A 211 -12.50 -10.96 19.86
CA SER A 211 -13.50 -11.29 20.90
C SER A 211 -14.35 -12.51 20.56
N GLY A 212 -14.26 -13.03 19.33
CA GLY A 212 -15.12 -14.10 18.84
C GLY A 212 -16.56 -13.66 18.56
N GLU A 213 -16.78 -12.35 18.37
CA GLU A 213 -18.04 -11.77 17.94
C GLU A 213 -18.26 -11.93 16.42
N GLU A 214 -19.48 -11.68 15.95
CA GLU A 214 -19.79 -11.73 14.52
C GLU A 214 -19.04 -10.64 13.74
N ASP A 215 -18.26 -11.04 12.70
CA ASP A 215 -17.56 -10.11 11.81
C ASP A 215 -18.58 -9.32 10.96
N PRO A 216 -18.61 -7.98 11.00
CA PRO A 216 -19.49 -7.16 10.17
C PRO A 216 -19.20 -7.26 8.66
N GLY A 217 -18.19 -8.03 8.27
CA GLY A 217 -17.78 -8.29 6.89
C GLY A 217 -16.80 -7.26 6.31
N PRO A 218 -16.15 -7.59 5.19
CA PRO A 218 -15.07 -6.81 4.59
C PRO A 218 -15.56 -5.45 4.04
N GLU A 219 -14.62 -4.55 3.79
CA GLU A 219 -14.89 -3.25 3.12
C GLU A 219 -15.56 -3.45 1.76
N SER A 220 -15.14 -4.49 1.02
CA SER A 220 -15.70 -4.85 -0.28
C SER A 220 -17.21 -5.20 -0.25
N ALA A 221 -17.79 -5.42 0.92
CA ALA A 221 -19.24 -5.52 1.06
C ALA A 221 -19.97 -4.20 0.78
N LEU A 222 -19.27 -3.05 0.88
CA LEU A 222 -19.81 -1.72 0.56
C LEU A 222 -19.59 -1.33 -0.91
N GLY A 223 -18.69 -2.00 -1.61
CA GLY A 223 -18.24 -1.74 -2.95
C GLY A 223 -16.72 -1.85 -3.08
N ASP A 224 -16.21 -1.67 -4.28
CA ASP A 224 -14.76 -1.78 -4.57
C ASP A 224 -14.12 -0.42 -4.86
N ILE A 225 -14.95 0.62 -5.09
CA ILE A 225 -14.52 1.94 -5.51
C ILE A 225 -15.04 3.00 -4.53
N VAL A 226 -14.13 3.67 -3.85
CA VAL A 226 -14.45 4.88 -3.08
C VAL A 226 -14.71 6.02 -4.06
N VAL A 227 -15.87 6.66 -3.93
CA VAL A 227 -16.31 7.70 -4.86
C VAL A 227 -15.70 9.04 -4.47
N VAL A 228 -14.45 9.29 -4.95
CA VAL A 228 -13.82 10.62 -4.86
C VAL A 228 -14.41 11.55 -5.92
N ASP A 229 -14.22 12.86 -5.77
CA ASP A 229 -14.91 13.88 -6.60
C ASP A 229 -14.75 13.65 -8.12
N SER A 230 -13.54 13.31 -8.59
CA SER A 230 -13.29 13.05 -10.01
C SER A 230 -14.04 11.81 -10.54
N VAL A 231 -14.10 10.75 -9.74
CA VAL A 231 -14.85 9.53 -10.06
C VAL A 231 -16.34 9.79 -10.05
N LYS A 232 -16.83 10.59 -9.09
CA LYS A 232 -18.23 10.99 -9.01
C LYS A 232 -18.64 11.78 -10.26
N GLU A 233 -17.86 12.78 -10.62
CA GLU A 233 -18.09 13.63 -11.79
C GLU A 233 -18.19 12.80 -13.07
N ALA A 234 -17.18 11.96 -13.34
CA ALA A 234 -17.14 11.14 -14.55
C ALA A 234 -18.22 10.03 -14.59
N ARG A 235 -18.60 9.46 -13.44
CA ARG A 235 -19.72 8.51 -13.33
C ARG A 235 -21.05 9.21 -13.60
N ASP A 236 -21.31 10.33 -12.96
CA ASP A 236 -22.61 11.03 -13.02
C ASP A 236 -22.82 11.70 -14.39
N SER A 237 -21.74 12.10 -15.09
CA SER A 237 -21.80 12.57 -16.50
C SER A 237 -21.96 11.44 -17.51
N GLY A 238 -21.75 10.17 -17.10
CA GLY A 238 -21.80 9.02 -17.99
C GLY A 238 -20.53 8.81 -18.83
N GLU A 239 -19.43 9.51 -18.53
CA GLU A 239 -18.13 9.33 -19.19
C GLU A 239 -17.38 8.10 -18.70
N LEU A 240 -17.61 7.69 -17.45
CA LEU A 240 -16.97 6.52 -16.85
C LEU A 240 -17.81 5.25 -17.07
N GLN A 241 -17.70 4.67 -18.27
CA GLN A 241 -18.39 3.44 -18.64
C GLN A 241 -17.43 2.26 -18.69
N SER A 242 -17.82 1.13 -18.06
CA SER A 242 -17.02 -0.08 -18.08
C SER A 242 -17.34 -0.94 -19.30
N HIS A 243 -16.31 -1.62 -19.81
CA HIS A 243 -16.39 -2.63 -20.86
C HIS A 243 -15.96 -3.99 -20.33
N PRO A 244 -16.54 -5.10 -20.84
CA PRO A 244 -16.08 -6.44 -20.50
C PRO A 244 -14.60 -6.63 -20.83
N MET A 245 -13.92 -7.46 -20.03
CA MET A 245 -12.52 -7.81 -20.29
C MET A 245 -12.35 -8.46 -21.66
N PHE A 246 -11.26 -8.13 -22.32
CA PHE A 246 -10.77 -8.81 -23.53
C PHE A 246 -10.20 -10.20 -23.20
N SER A 247 -10.14 -11.08 -24.21
CA SER A 247 -9.56 -12.42 -24.10
C SER A 247 -8.12 -12.49 -24.64
N SER A 248 -7.76 -11.55 -25.50
CA SER A 248 -6.42 -11.41 -26.10
C SER A 248 -6.04 -9.93 -26.18
N LEU A 249 -4.74 -9.65 -26.10
CA LEU A 249 -4.20 -8.30 -26.30
C LEU A 249 -4.45 -7.78 -27.72
N ASP A 250 -4.61 -8.67 -28.72
CA ASP A 250 -4.94 -8.30 -30.09
C ASP A 250 -6.33 -7.63 -30.23
N GLU A 251 -7.21 -7.80 -29.25
CA GLU A 251 -8.55 -7.19 -29.21
C GLU A 251 -8.51 -5.72 -28.72
N VAL A 252 -7.40 -5.27 -28.17
CA VAL A 252 -7.26 -3.93 -27.55
C VAL A 252 -6.85 -2.92 -28.60
N ASP A 253 -7.83 -2.14 -29.11
CA ASP A 253 -7.57 -1.04 -30.04
C ASP A 253 -7.33 0.27 -29.29
N ALA A 254 -6.09 0.46 -28.87
CA ALA A 254 -5.64 1.65 -28.12
C ALA A 254 -4.17 1.96 -28.42
N ASP A 255 -3.76 3.19 -28.15
CA ASP A 255 -2.36 3.62 -28.23
C ASP A 255 -1.61 3.35 -26.92
N HIS A 256 -2.37 3.34 -25.81
CA HIS A 256 -1.87 3.07 -24.47
C HIS A 256 -2.72 2.04 -23.72
N LEU A 257 -2.07 1.14 -22.98
CA LEU A 257 -2.72 0.17 -22.10
C LEU A 257 -2.21 0.34 -20.67
N ILE A 258 -3.09 0.71 -19.73
CA ILE A 258 -2.74 0.99 -18.33
C ILE A 258 -3.29 -0.11 -17.43
N TRP A 259 -2.40 -0.89 -16.85
CA TRP A 259 -2.73 -1.95 -15.90
C TRP A 259 -2.96 -1.37 -14.50
N CYS A 260 -4.21 -1.33 -14.05
CA CYS A 260 -4.64 -1.01 -12.69
C CYS A 260 -4.99 -2.30 -11.93
N THR A 261 -4.14 -3.30 -12.06
CA THR A 261 -4.36 -4.67 -11.61
C THR A 261 -3.73 -4.99 -10.26
N GLY A 262 -3.32 -3.92 -9.55
CA GLY A 262 -2.82 -4.00 -8.18
C GLY A 262 -1.39 -4.49 -8.05
N PHE A 263 -1.07 -4.99 -6.86
CA PHE A 263 0.28 -5.29 -6.43
C PHE A 263 0.32 -6.61 -5.66
N ARG A 264 1.47 -7.25 -5.63
CA ARG A 264 1.76 -8.38 -4.75
C ARG A 264 2.61 -7.93 -3.55
N PRO A 265 2.60 -8.67 -2.43
CA PRO A 265 3.55 -8.43 -1.35
C PRO A 265 4.99 -8.52 -1.83
N ALA A 266 5.80 -7.50 -1.52
CA ALA A 266 7.20 -7.43 -1.92
C ALA A 266 8.10 -8.25 -0.97
N VAL A 267 7.83 -9.55 -0.84
CA VAL A 267 8.50 -10.46 0.10
C VAL A 267 9.73 -11.16 -0.47
N GLY A 268 10.25 -10.70 -1.60
CA GLY A 268 11.43 -11.28 -2.26
C GLY A 268 12.59 -11.61 -1.30
N PRO A 269 13.04 -10.66 -0.46
CA PRO A 269 14.14 -10.89 0.47
C PRO A 269 13.88 -11.98 1.52
N PHE A 270 12.62 -12.32 1.80
CA PHE A 270 12.21 -13.26 2.84
C PHE A 270 11.74 -14.61 2.29
N ARG A 271 11.84 -14.83 0.98
CA ARG A 271 11.24 -15.99 0.28
C ARG A 271 11.65 -17.35 0.87
N SER A 272 12.86 -17.47 1.40
CA SER A 272 13.34 -18.70 2.04
C SER A 272 12.85 -18.90 3.48
N LEU A 273 12.19 -17.90 4.06
CA LEU A 273 11.78 -17.87 5.48
C LEU A 273 10.27 -17.75 5.65
N MET A 274 9.53 -17.65 4.53
CA MET A 274 8.09 -17.42 4.54
C MET A 274 7.38 -18.24 3.46
N HIS A 275 6.24 -18.79 3.80
CA HIS A 275 5.28 -19.29 2.82
C HIS A 275 4.15 -18.27 2.64
N GLY A 276 4.09 -17.59 1.49
CA GLY A 276 3.22 -16.43 1.31
C GLY A 276 3.58 -15.30 2.29
N LEU A 277 2.68 -14.99 3.22
CA LEU A 277 2.90 -14.04 4.33
C LEU A 277 3.06 -14.72 5.69
N THR A 278 3.09 -16.05 5.74
CA THR A 278 3.27 -16.82 6.97
C THR A 278 4.76 -17.11 7.18
N PRO A 279 5.40 -16.58 8.25
CA PRO A 279 6.77 -16.93 8.58
C PRO A 279 6.88 -18.41 8.97
N GLU A 280 7.94 -19.07 8.50
CA GLU A 280 8.32 -20.45 8.88
C GLU A 280 9.37 -20.48 9.99
N VAL A 281 9.82 -19.30 10.43
CA VAL A 281 10.84 -19.11 11.45
C VAL A 281 10.38 -18.13 12.52
N ASP A 282 10.83 -18.35 13.76
CA ASP A 282 10.55 -17.45 14.87
C ASP A 282 11.39 -16.17 14.79
N GLY A 283 10.76 -15.00 15.01
CA GLY A 283 11.45 -13.71 15.03
C GLY A 283 11.38 -12.92 13.74
N LEU A 284 10.71 -13.46 12.70
CA LEU A 284 10.34 -12.74 11.50
C LEU A 284 8.87 -12.30 11.58
N PHE A 285 8.60 -11.01 11.43
CA PHE A 285 7.28 -10.40 11.62
C PHE A 285 6.86 -9.59 10.39
N PRO A 286 5.93 -10.08 9.55
CA PRO A 286 5.37 -9.29 8.46
C PRO A 286 4.37 -8.25 8.97
N VAL A 287 4.45 -7.00 8.45
CA VAL A 287 3.55 -5.89 8.81
C VAL A 287 3.22 -5.07 7.56
N GLY A 288 1.94 -4.72 7.40
CA GLY A 288 1.52 -3.75 6.38
C GLY A 288 1.22 -4.33 4.99
N TYR A 289 0.92 -5.63 4.89
CA TYR A 289 0.63 -6.29 3.61
C TYR A 289 -0.88 -6.47 3.31
N GLY A 290 -1.73 -5.67 3.90
CA GLY A 290 -3.16 -5.63 3.60
C GLY A 290 -3.99 -6.70 4.27
N GLU A 291 -5.13 -7.01 3.69
CA GLU A 291 -6.18 -7.86 4.26
C GLU A 291 -5.68 -9.26 4.67
N ALA A 292 -4.66 -9.78 4.00
CA ALA A 292 -4.05 -11.07 4.35
C ALA A 292 -3.41 -11.10 5.75
N LEU A 293 -3.05 -9.94 6.31
CA LEU A 293 -2.60 -9.80 7.70
C LEU A 293 -3.71 -9.33 8.64
N GLY A 294 -4.79 -8.83 8.09
CA GLY A 294 -5.96 -8.40 8.82
C GLY A 294 -6.53 -7.05 8.35
N PRO A 295 -7.75 -6.72 8.81
CA PRO A 295 -8.50 -5.56 8.35
C PRO A 295 -7.74 -4.24 8.53
N GLY A 296 -7.54 -3.53 7.42
CA GLY A 296 -6.88 -2.21 7.41
C GLY A 296 -5.37 -2.22 7.64
N SER A 297 -4.70 -3.38 7.68
CA SER A 297 -3.27 -3.48 8.05
C SER A 297 -2.34 -2.71 7.12
N ALA A 298 -2.72 -2.42 5.88
CA ALA A 298 -1.95 -1.61 4.92
C ALA A 298 -2.33 -0.12 4.92
N THR A 299 -3.24 0.33 5.77
CA THR A 299 -3.61 1.75 5.84
C THR A 299 -2.77 2.50 6.87
N ILE A 300 -2.60 3.82 6.71
CA ILE A 300 -1.79 4.65 7.63
C ILE A 300 -2.27 4.50 9.07
N THR A 301 -3.57 4.61 9.31
CA THR A 301 -4.11 4.52 10.68
C THR A 301 -4.37 3.08 11.13
N GLY A 302 -4.71 2.19 10.21
CA GLY A 302 -5.05 0.80 10.52
C GLY A 302 -3.84 -0.08 10.84
N VAL A 303 -2.64 0.31 10.45
CA VAL A 303 -1.41 -0.47 10.69
C VAL A 303 -1.02 -0.55 12.18
N ALA A 304 -1.49 0.40 13.01
CA ALA A 304 -1.05 0.55 14.38
C ALA A 304 -1.17 -0.71 15.28
N PRO A 305 -2.30 -1.45 15.32
CA PRO A 305 -2.40 -2.66 16.13
C PRO A 305 -1.45 -3.77 15.67
N PHE A 306 -1.25 -3.93 14.37
CA PHE A 306 -0.33 -4.92 13.80
C PHE A 306 1.12 -4.56 14.07
N ALA A 307 1.48 -3.29 13.93
CA ALA A 307 2.79 -2.75 14.25
C ALA A 307 3.11 -2.91 15.75
N LYS A 308 2.13 -2.65 16.65
CA LYS A 308 2.28 -2.83 18.09
C LYS A 308 2.52 -4.30 18.43
N GLU A 309 1.76 -5.21 17.83
CA GLU A 309 1.90 -6.65 18.08
C GLU A 309 3.25 -7.20 17.58
N ALA A 310 3.68 -6.83 16.37
CA ALA A 310 4.98 -7.21 15.86
C ALA A 310 6.12 -6.66 16.74
N ALA A 311 6.00 -5.40 17.15
CA ALA A 311 6.96 -4.78 18.06
C ALA A 311 6.98 -5.48 19.44
N ARG A 312 5.82 -5.87 19.98
CA ARG A 312 5.73 -6.61 21.26
C ARG A 312 6.48 -7.93 21.17
N LYS A 313 6.21 -8.73 20.15
CA LYS A 313 6.89 -10.02 19.92
C LYS A 313 8.39 -9.84 19.72
N ALA A 314 8.81 -8.84 18.95
CA ALA A 314 10.24 -8.56 18.76
C ALA A 314 10.93 -8.09 20.04
N ALA A 315 10.26 -7.29 20.88
CA ALA A 315 10.78 -6.82 22.16
C ALA A 315 10.95 -7.97 23.16
N GLU A 316 10.01 -8.90 23.23
CA GLU A 316 10.07 -10.08 24.08
C GLU A 316 11.32 -10.95 23.80
N ARG A 317 11.71 -11.09 22.53
CA ARG A 317 12.93 -11.83 22.15
C ARG A 317 14.23 -11.20 22.68
N VAL A 318 14.21 -9.95 23.08
CA VAL A 318 15.35 -9.24 23.69
C VAL A 318 15.12 -8.87 25.16
N GLY A 319 14.14 -9.52 25.82
CA GLY A 319 13.85 -9.33 27.24
C GLY A 319 13.24 -7.97 27.57
N LYS A 320 12.55 -7.33 26.62
CA LYS A 320 11.85 -6.05 26.80
C LYS A 320 10.34 -6.24 26.72
N THR A 321 9.58 -5.29 27.27
CA THR A 321 8.11 -5.34 27.31
C THR A 321 7.53 -4.07 26.70
N ILE A 322 6.54 -4.21 25.83
CA ILE A 322 5.71 -3.10 25.33
C ILE A 322 4.38 -3.09 26.12
N ARG A 323 4.12 -2.00 26.80
CA ARG A 323 2.88 -1.77 27.55
C ARG A 323 1.78 -1.14 26.68
#